data_7f1fcb7168282eaac175a2c93ec001f3
#
_entry.id   7f1fcb7168282eaac175a2c93ec001f3
#
_cell.length_a   1.000
_cell.length_b   1.000
_cell.length_c   1.000
_cell.angle_alpha   90.00
_cell.angle_beta   90.00
_cell.angle_gamma   90.00
#
_symmetry.space_group_name_H-M   'P 1'
#
loop_
_entity.id
_entity.type
_entity.pdbx_description
1 polymer ?
#
loop_
_entity_poly.entity_id
_entity_poly.type
_entity_poly.pdbx_seq_one_letter_code
_entity_poly.pdbx_strand_id
1 'polypeptide(L)'
;MSGAFQNVLPADVRAPTLIRGRLRGWLSRLNWPTEEAQDLLLAVSEAVSNAAEHAYRPGEPGPIEVVVTPSAPTDGSRALTVTVTDHGRWRPPPIHHEGRRRGIPLMRLMTQLLCIDGDVSGTRVTMSSRPVPVPAR
;
A
#
# COMPACT_ATOMS: atom_id res chain seq x y z
N MET A 1 13.99 -11.61 -13.95
CA MET A 1 14.03 -11.68 -12.50
C MET A 1 13.27 -10.52 -11.90
N SER A 2 12.26 -10.82 -11.12
CA SER A 2 11.43 -9.79 -10.55
C SER A 2 12.06 -9.29 -9.25
N GLY A 3 12.60 -8.09 -9.28
CA GLY A 3 13.03 -7.42 -8.07
C GLY A 3 11.84 -6.81 -7.33
N ALA A 4 12.12 -6.22 -6.17
CA ALA A 4 11.11 -5.48 -5.43
C ALA A 4 10.77 -4.18 -6.17
N PHE A 5 9.53 -3.76 -6.05
CA PHE A 5 9.12 -2.43 -6.45
C PHE A 5 9.39 -1.48 -5.29
N GLN A 6 10.05 -0.37 -5.56
CA GLN A 6 10.32 0.66 -4.56
C GLN A 6 9.97 2.01 -5.12
N ASN A 7 9.31 2.82 -4.31
CA ASN A 7 8.93 4.16 -4.73
C ASN A 7 8.88 5.10 -3.53
N VAL A 8 9.31 6.33 -3.74
CA VAL A 8 9.22 7.39 -2.73
C VAL A 8 8.32 8.47 -3.30
N LEU A 9 7.33 8.86 -2.51
CA LEU A 9 6.31 9.82 -2.93
C LEU A 9 6.30 11.01 -1.99
N PRO A 10 5.95 12.20 -2.49
CA PRO A 10 5.67 13.31 -1.60
C PRO A 10 4.37 13.07 -0.85
N ALA A 11 4.29 13.49 0.40
CA ALA A 11 3.07 13.34 1.21
C ALA A 11 2.11 14.48 0.90
N ASP A 12 1.54 14.47 -0.30
CA ASP A 12 0.57 15.47 -0.74
C ASP A 12 -0.53 14.80 -1.57
N VAL A 13 -1.43 15.62 -2.12
CA VAL A 13 -2.61 15.12 -2.85
C VAL A 13 -2.27 14.32 -4.11
N ARG A 14 -1.05 14.44 -4.62
CA ARG A 14 -0.62 13.71 -5.82
C ARG A 14 -0.25 12.26 -5.53
N ALA A 15 0.10 11.95 -4.28
CA ALA A 15 0.70 10.66 -3.94
C ALA A 15 -0.17 9.46 -4.34
N PRO A 16 -1.48 9.43 -4.05
CA PRO A 16 -2.29 8.26 -4.43
C PRO A 16 -2.34 8.02 -5.93
N THR A 17 -2.44 9.07 -6.72
CA THR A 17 -2.47 8.96 -8.19
C THR A 17 -1.13 8.48 -8.73
N LEU A 18 -0.04 9.03 -8.20
CA LEU A 18 1.31 8.64 -8.61
C LEU A 18 1.58 7.17 -8.35
N ILE A 19 1.26 6.70 -7.14
CA ILE A 19 1.52 5.30 -6.80
C ILE A 19 0.65 4.35 -7.63
N ARG A 20 -0.59 4.70 -7.88
CA ARG A 20 -1.45 3.84 -8.70
C ARG A 20 -0.90 3.64 -10.10
N GLY A 21 -0.45 4.72 -10.75
CA GLY A 21 0.11 4.62 -12.09
C GLY A 21 1.38 3.80 -12.13
N ARG A 22 2.30 4.07 -11.21
CA ARG A 22 3.60 3.39 -11.14
C ARG A 22 3.46 1.91 -10.79
N LEU A 23 2.64 1.62 -9.79
CA LEU A 23 2.43 0.23 -9.36
C LEU A 23 1.65 -0.57 -10.39
N ARG A 24 0.68 0.05 -11.07
CA ARG A 24 -0.06 -0.61 -12.14
C ARG A 24 0.88 -1.10 -13.23
N GLY A 25 1.84 -0.26 -13.66
CA GLY A 25 2.81 -0.66 -14.66
C GLY A 25 3.66 -1.84 -14.22
N TRP A 26 4.11 -1.84 -12.98
CA TRP A 26 4.91 -2.93 -12.43
C TRP A 26 4.12 -4.24 -12.34
N LEU A 27 2.88 -4.17 -11.86
CA LEU A 27 2.00 -5.35 -11.78
C LEU A 27 1.71 -5.92 -13.17
N SER A 28 1.55 -5.06 -14.15
CA SER A 28 1.32 -5.49 -15.53
C SER A 28 2.52 -6.28 -16.06
N ARG A 29 3.74 -5.85 -15.76
CA ARG A 29 4.95 -6.58 -16.17
C ARG A 29 5.06 -7.94 -15.50
N LEU A 30 4.47 -8.11 -14.33
CA LEU A 30 4.43 -9.40 -13.64
C LEU A 30 3.28 -10.27 -14.11
N ASN A 31 2.47 -9.81 -15.05
CA ASN A 31 1.25 -10.49 -15.48
C ASN A 31 0.33 -10.81 -14.29
N TRP A 32 0.20 -9.83 -13.38
CA TRP A 32 -0.70 -10.00 -12.25
C TRP A 32 -2.15 -9.97 -12.75
N PRO A 33 -3.03 -10.87 -12.28
CA PRO A 33 -4.42 -10.86 -12.75
C PRO A 33 -5.09 -9.51 -12.50
N THR A 34 -5.89 -9.06 -13.46
CA THR A 34 -6.42 -7.70 -13.48
C THR A 34 -7.25 -7.39 -12.23
N GLU A 35 -8.11 -8.30 -11.84
CA GLU A 35 -9.01 -8.07 -10.72
C GLU A 35 -8.23 -7.94 -9.40
N GLU A 36 -7.30 -8.86 -9.16
CA GLU A 36 -6.45 -8.84 -7.97
C GLU A 36 -5.51 -7.64 -7.98
N ALA A 37 -5.04 -7.23 -9.16
CA ALA A 37 -4.23 -6.03 -9.29
C ALA A 37 -5.03 -4.79 -8.90
N GLN A 38 -6.28 -4.68 -9.33
CA GLN A 38 -7.14 -3.56 -8.98
C GLN A 38 -7.41 -3.49 -7.49
N ASP A 39 -7.65 -4.64 -6.85
CA ASP A 39 -7.86 -4.71 -5.41
C ASP A 39 -6.63 -4.23 -4.66
N LEU A 40 -5.45 -4.67 -5.06
CA LEU A 40 -4.20 -4.26 -4.43
C LEU A 40 -3.93 -2.77 -4.64
N LEU A 41 -4.16 -2.27 -5.86
CA LEU A 41 -3.98 -0.85 -6.16
C LEU A 41 -4.88 0.02 -5.29
N LEU A 42 -6.12 -0.41 -5.07
CA LEU A 42 -7.03 0.31 -4.20
C LEU A 42 -6.53 0.32 -2.76
N ALA A 43 -6.12 -0.82 -2.24
CA ALA A 43 -5.62 -0.92 -0.88
C ALA A 43 -4.36 -0.07 -0.67
N VAL A 44 -3.42 -0.12 -1.61
CA VAL A 44 -2.18 0.66 -1.52
C VAL A 44 -2.49 2.16 -1.61
N SER A 45 -3.39 2.56 -2.52
CA SER A 45 -3.73 3.97 -2.65
C SER A 45 -4.41 4.51 -1.39
N GLU A 46 -5.20 3.69 -0.70
CA GLU A 46 -5.80 4.10 0.57
C GLU A 46 -4.75 4.27 1.67
N ALA A 47 -3.77 3.37 1.75
CA ALA A 47 -2.68 3.49 2.71
C ALA A 47 -1.85 4.75 2.44
N VAL A 48 -1.54 5.02 1.17
CA VAL A 48 -0.79 6.21 0.77
C VAL A 48 -1.60 7.48 1.05
N SER A 49 -2.90 7.46 0.76
CA SER A 49 -3.79 8.59 1.03
C SER A 49 -3.84 8.92 2.53
N ASN A 50 -3.94 7.90 3.38
CA ASN A 50 -3.91 8.09 4.83
C ASN A 50 -2.59 8.69 5.28
N ALA A 51 -1.46 8.21 4.77
CA ALA A 51 -0.17 8.78 5.10
C ALA A 51 -0.05 10.22 4.63
N ALA A 52 -0.52 10.53 3.42
CA ALA A 52 -0.47 11.89 2.89
C ALA A 52 -1.31 12.87 3.71
N GLU A 53 -2.45 12.41 4.22
CA GLU A 53 -3.36 13.27 4.99
C GLU A 53 -2.93 13.45 6.46
N HIS A 54 -2.34 12.42 7.07
CA HIS A 54 -2.22 12.37 8.53
C HIS A 54 -0.80 12.29 9.07
N ALA A 55 0.18 11.91 8.24
CA ALA A 55 1.52 11.66 8.76
C ALA A 55 2.28 12.93 9.11
N TYR A 56 2.15 13.96 8.31
CA TYR A 56 2.95 15.17 8.41
C TYR A 56 2.09 16.39 8.67
N ARG A 57 2.69 17.39 9.33
CA ARG A 57 2.01 18.64 9.56
C ARG A 57 1.91 19.44 8.25
N PRO A 58 0.85 20.26 8.10
CA PRO A 58 0.79 21.16 6.96
C PRO A 58 2.04 22.03 6.89
N GLY A 59 2.64 22.13 5.70
CA GLY A 59 3.87 22.88 5.49
C GLY A 59 5.16 22.15 5.85
N GLU A 60 5.07 20.95 6.40
CA GLU A 60 6.25 20.12 6.73
C GLU A 60 6.10 18.74 6.07
N PRO A 61 6.02 18.69 4.73
CA PRO A 61 5.85 17.40 4.07
C PRO A 61 7.09 16.53 4.23
N GLY A 62 6.87 15.22 4.31
CA GLY A 62 7.94 14.24 4.32
C GLY A 62 7.67 13.18 3.26
N PRO A 63 8.55 12.19 3.16
CA PRO A 63 8.39 11.14 2.17
C PRO A 63 7.44 10.04 2.65
N ILE A 64 6.79 9.40 1.68
CA ILE A 64 6.07 8.15 1.86
C ILE A 64 6.81 7.11 1.03
N GLU A 65 7.25 6.04 1.67
CA GLU A 65 7.97 4.97 0.99
C GLU A 65 7.05 3.78 0.77
N VAL A 66 7.00 3.30 -0.46
CA VAL A 66 6.21 2.10 -0.81
C VAL A 66 7.17 1.04 -1.34
N VAL A 67 7.15 -0.13 -0.72
CA VAL A 67 7.94 -1.28 -1.14
C VAL A 67 7.00 -2.45 -1.36
N VAL A 68 7.10 -3.09 -2.51
CA VAL A 68 6.33 -4.29 -2.84
C VAL A 68 7.31 -5.42 -3.15
N THR A 69 7.20 -6.50 -2.41
CA THR A 69 8.11 -7.64 -2.54
C THR A 69 7.32 -8.90 -2.90
N PRO A 70 7.67 -9.58 -4.01
CA PRO A 70 7.06 -10.87 -4.30
C PRO A 70 7.49 -11.93 -3.29
N SER A 71 6.55 -12.74 -2.83
CA SER A 71 6.87 -13.90 -2.02
C SER A 71 7.24 -15.07 -2.91
N ALA A 72 8.10 -15.96 -2.39
CA ALA A 72 8.45 -17.18 -3.10
C ALA A 72 7.20 -18.05 -3.27
N PRO A 73 6.94 -18.56 -4.48
CA PRO A 73 5.77 -19.38 -4.71
C PRO A 73 5.85 -20.67 -3.91
N THR A 74 4.75 -21.00 -3.24
CA THR A 74 4.54 -22.31 -2.66
C THR A 74 3.27 -22.86 -3.27
N ASP A 75 3.17 -24.15 -3.46
CA ASP A 75 1.96 -24.82 -4.00
C ASP A 75 1.42 -24.22 -5.32
N GLY A 76 2.28 -23.62 -6.13
CA GLY A 76 1.86 -23.06 -7.42
C GLY A 76 1.24 -21.68 -7.33
N SER A 77 1.28 -21.02 -6.17
CA SER A 77 0.76 -19.67 -6.00
C SER A 77 1.86 -18.69 -5.64
N ARG A 78 1.59 -17.41 -5.87
CA ARG A 78 2.47 -16.29 -5.51
C ARG A 78 1.64 -15.19 -4.88
N ALA A 79 2.29 -14.37 -4.05
CA ALA A 79 1.65 -13.24 -3.41
C ALA A 79 2.63 -12.08 -3.33
N LEU A 80 2.14 -10.92 -2.96
CA LEU A 80 2.93 -9.71 -2.80
C LEU A 80 2.79 -9.20 -1.37
N THR A 81 3.91 -8.77 -0.80
CA THR A 81 3.90 -8.05 0.47
C THR A 81 4.18 -6.59 0.19
N VAL A 82 3.33 -5.71 0.68
CA VAL A 82 3.43 -4.27 0.50
C VAL A 82 3.67 -3.63 1.84
N THR A 83 4.67 -2.75 1.91
CA THR A 83 4.84 -1.87 3.06
C THR A 83 4.72 -0.43 2.60
N VAL A 84 3.93 0.35 3.33
CA VAL A 84 3.79 1.79 3.15
C VAL A 84 4.28 2.43 4.43
N THR A 85 5.38 3.17 4.35
CA THR A 85 6.07 3.72 5.52
C THR A 85 6.12 5.24 5.41
N ASP A 86 5.72 5.91 6.47
CA ASP A 86 5.96 7.34 6.64
C ASP A 86 6.76 7.57 7.93
N HIS A 87 7.36 8.74 8.03
CA HIS A 87 8.15 9.13 9.20
C HIS A 87 7.49 10.28 9.94
N GLY A 88 6.19 10.46 9.72
CA GLY A 88 5.41 11.44 10.44
C GLY A 88 4.99 10.91 11.80
N ARG A 89 4.18 11.70 12.49
CA ARG A 89 3.67 11.30 13.79
C ARG A 89 2.32 10.62 13.61
N TRP A 90 2.25 9.35 13.99
CA TRP A 90 0.98 8.62 13.94
C TRP A 90 0.00 9.20 14.97
N ARG A 91 -1.23 9.35 14.56
CA ARG A 91 -2.33 9.74 15.43
C ARG A 91 -3.52 8.82 15.17
N PRO A 92 -4.14 8.30 16.24
CA PRO A 92 -5.36 7.53 16.03
C PRO A 92 -6.41 8.40 15.37
N PRO A 93 -7.19 7.86 14.43
CA PRO A 93 -8.27 8.64 13.80
C PRO A 93 -9.26 9.10 14.86
N PRO A 94 -9.73 10.36 14.77
CA PRO A 94 -10.76 10.84 15.69
C PRO A 94 -12.02 9.98 15.58
N ILE A 95 -12.65 9.73 16.72
CA ILE A 95 -13.84 8.84 16.79
C ILE A 95 -14.97 9.33 15.90
N HIS A 96 -15.07 10.63 15.68
CA HIS A 96 -16.18 11.25 14.94
C HIS A 96 -15.97 11.38 13.44
N HIS A 97 -14.86 10.92 12.89
CA HIS A 97 -14.57 11.03 11.46
C HIS A 97 -14.88 9.70 10.75
N GLU A 98 -16.17 9.38 10.68
CA GLU A 98 -16.60 8.13 10.05
C GLU A 98 -16.13 7.97 8.61
N GLY A 99 -16.14 9.04 7.82
CA GLY A 99 -15.69 8.98 6.43
C GLY A 99 -14.24 8.60 6.27
N ARG A 100 -13.38 8.95 7.23
CA ARG A 100 -11.94 8.65 7.15
C ARG A 100 -11.59 7.25 7.59
N ARG A 101 -12.50 6.53 8.21
CA ARG A 101 -12.29 5.15 8.61
C ARG A 101 -12.49 4.15 7.48
N ARG A 102 -12.99 4.62 6.34
CA ARG A 102 -13.25 3.73 5.20
C ARG A 102 -11.98 3.14 4.62
N GLY A 103 -10.85 3.86 4.71
CA GLY A 103 -9.59 3.37 4.20
C GLY A 103 -9.14 2.07 4.84
N ILE A 104 -9.23 1.96 6.17
CA ILE A 104 -8.81 0.73 6.88
C ILE A 104 -9.74 -0.44 6.55
N PRO A 105 -11.07 -0.31 6.60
CA PRO A 105 -11.94 -1.40 6.17
C PRO A 105 -11.73 -1.82 4.72
N LEU A 106 -11.50 -0.87 3.81
CA LEU A 106 -11.21 -1.18 2.41
C LEU A 106 -9.90 -1.97 2.27
N MET A 107 -8.85 -1.56 2.98
CA MET A 107 -7.59 -2.29 2.97
C MET A 107 -7.76 -3.73 3.44
N ARG A 108 -8.53 -3.95 4.49
CA ARG A 108 -8.81 -5.29 5.01
C ARG A 108 -9.60 -6.15 4.03
N LEU A 109 -10.55 -5.52 3.33
CA LEU A 109 -11.39 -6.23 2.37
C LEU A 109 -10.60 -6.66 1.15
N MET A 110 -9.64 -5.83 0.71
CA MET A 110 -8.90 -6.02 -0.53
C MET A 110 -7.61 -6.81 -0.36
N THR A 111 -7.23 -7.16 0.87
CA THR A 111 -5.96 -7.85 1.15
C THR A 111 -6.18 -9.09 1.99
N GLN A 112 -5.21 -10.01 1.95
CA GLN A 112 -5.20 -11.22 2.76
C GLN A 112 -4.85 -10.91 4.20
N LEU A 113 -3.91 -9.99 4.42
CA LEU A 113 -3.40 -9.64 5.73
C LEU A 113 -3.13 -8.15 5.77
N LEU A 114 -3.47 -7.53 6.88
CA LEU A 114 -3.21 -6.11 7.12
C LEU A 114 -2.68 -5.92 8.53
N CYS A 115 -1.55 -5.22 8.66
CA CYS A 115 -0.95 -4.87 9.92
C CYS A 115 -0.54 -3.40 9.90
N ILE A 116 -0.91 -2.65 10.92
CA ILE A 116 -0.58 -1.23 11.03
C ILE A 116 0.20 -1.02 12.33
N ASP A 117 1.44 -0.55 12.20
CA ASP A 117 2.30 -0.21 13.33
C ASP A 117 2.61 1.28 13.29
N GLY A 118 2.22 2.00 14.33
CA GLY A 118 2.47 3.43 14.40
C GLY A 118 2.96 3.86 15.75
N ASP A 119 3.89 4.84 15.75
CA ASP A 119 4.40 5.48 16.96
C ASP A 119 4.79 6.92 16.63
N VAL A 120 5.52 7.57 17.55
CA VAL A 120 5.91 8.96 17.36
C VAL A 120 6.95 9.17 16.26
N SER A 121 7.57 8.09 15.78
CA SER A 121 8.59 8.17 14.72
C SER A 121 8.04 7.81 13.34
N GLY A 122 6.78 7.40 13.24
CA GLY A 122 6.16 7.11 11.96
C GLY A 122 5.17 5.98 12.01
N THR A 123 4.66 5.64 10.84
CA THR A 123 3.69 4.54 10.67
C THR A 123 4.15 3.63 9.54
N ARG A 124 4.01 2.35 9.77
CA ARG A 124 4.22 1.33 8.74
C ARG A 124 2.95 0.52 8.57
N VAL A 125 2.41 0.52 7.37
CA VAL A 125 1.29 -0.34 6.99
C VAL A 125 1.87 -1.49 6.18
N THR A 126 1.64 -2.71 6.62
CA THR A 126 2.06 -3.92 5.91
C THR A 126 0.83 -4.66 5.45
N MET A 127 0.77 -4.96 4.16
CA MET A 127 -0.35 -5.68 3.56
C MET A 127 0.19 -6.85 2.75
N SER A 128 -0.57 -7.94 2.75
CA SER A 128 -0.27 -9.09 1.90
C SER A 128 -1.41 -9.25 0.90
N SER A 129 -1.08 -9.36 -0.38
CA SER A 129 -2.10 -9.60 -1.40
C SER A 129 -2.66 -11.01 -1.26
N ARG A 130 -3.83 -11.24 -1.83
CA ARG A 130 -4.33 -12.60 -1.96
C ARG A 130 -3.43 -13.39 -2.91
N PRO A 131 -3.20 -14.69 -2.63
CA PRO A 131 -2.39 -15.50 -3.53
C PRO A 131 -3.03 -15.62 -4.91
N VAL A 132 -2.20 -15.61 -5.93
CA VAL A 132 -2.64 -15.81 -7.31
C VAL A 132 -1.84 -16.93 -7.93
N PRO A 133 -2.38 -17.64 -8.95
CA PRO A 133 -1.62 -18.69 -9.61
C PRO A 133 -0.35 -18.15 -10.27
N VAL A 134 0.70 -18.94 -10.25
CA VAL A 134 1.90 -18.64 -11.03
C VAL A 134 1.52 -18.76 -12.50
N PRO A 135 1.92 -17.81 -13.37
CA PRO A 135 1.58 -17.88 -14.78
C PRO A 135 2.08 -19.17 -15.42
N ALA A 136 1.27 -19.75 -16.29
CA ALA A 136 1.69 -20.90 -17.09
C ALA A 136 2.82 -20.46 -18.04
N ARG A 137 3.74 -21.37 -18.26
CA ARG A 137 4.84 -21.14 -19.21
C ARG A 137 4.39 -21.44 -20.63
#